data_cef720bc8b2e8f71c65b2dffdca6ac6b
#
_entry.id   cef720bc8b2e8f71c65b2dffdca6ac6b
#
_cell.length_a   1.000
_cell.length_b   1.000
_cell.length_c   1.000
_cell.angle_alpha   90.00
_cell.angle_beta   90.00
_cell.angle_gamma   90.00
#
_symmetry.space_group_name_H-M   'P 1'
#
loop_
_entity.id
_entity.type
_entity.pdbx_description
1 polymer ?
#
loop_
_entity_poly.entity_id
_entity_poly.type
_entity_poly.pdbx_seq_one_letter_code
_entity_poly.pdbx_strand_id
1 'polypeptide(L)'
;MKKILKGLVKYVTLTILLVCFLPLSLQHVKADEVEYSLSSYVGHLSIQDDGNATFTQEVTYDFDSDYKGQYVTLGKIGGYSIMDDPKVSATVNGKEKTDITVEKTDSYEGVKLKVYNSGSDGDRVVLKVTWQIQHLLNLYSDIAVLNWFPISDWDKGFGQIDFTVDGLDASQGELYAHAGYFGKDPQVRRTSTGYQVHVDNLPASGKLELHAYWPMTSALRENNQAYLLNKTNKADFLKKEADIKKSKENFRHLFYVILPLVILSFVLIGIFCYLIVLYSTRTPSFPRDARLYEAPQDLAPLVLAKNVYNQSFDKTGLKEETGPLKFKYMVQATILDLIDRGHLTYRQEGDSNILTRIEKEGLSSFEVSFLDMLFDGRMEIRDTEMFSRYYLDKDALEKQFKSARTSYEREAIRSQGKRVKYQFTNDGYQVAKGVEKEEFALGLPKIYRDFSPKEKTFNILGVAALVLSMLLCILSTLFLFAAFGSGLGFYYILGLLPIAGLTILFWYLVKRRRQRCLDATQISTYYQWHSFKNMIKSIPSFKESELESVILWNRILVYATLYGQAKKVSDVLKRYNIHLSNPSLDEFTYSAAPFIMMNNVNYLESYVSASDLSLIHI
;
A
#
# COMPACT_ATOMS: atom_id res chain seq x y z
N MET A 1 -7.89 6.53 21.43
CA MET A 1 -6.91 6.93 20.42
C MET A 1 -6.23 5.74 19.72
N LYS A 2 -5.63 4.73 20.42
CA LYS A 2 -5.05 3.52 19.77
C LYS A 2 -6.03 2.70 18.91
N LYS A 3 -7.30 2.59 19.30
CA LYS A 3 -8.34 1.90 18.50
C LYS A 3 -8.72 2.67 17.23
N ILE A 4 -8.76 4.00 17.29
CA ILE A 4 -9.08 4.86 16.14
C ILE A 4 -7.96 4.83 15.11
N LEU A 5 -6.69 4.91 15.55
CA LEU A 5 -5.52 4.87 14.65
C LEU A 5 -5.35 3.49 13.99
N LYS A 6 -5.57 2.39 14.75
CA LYS A 6 -5.62 1.03 14.15
C LYS A 6 -6.78 0.86 13.18
N GLY A 7 -7.93 1.47 13.48
CA GLY A 7 -9.07 1.53 12.58
C GLY A 7 -8.73 2.29 11.29
N LEU A 8 -8.14 3.49 11.41
CA LEU A 8 -7.78 4.33 10.26
C LEU A 8 -6.74 3.64 9.36
N VAL A 9 -5.68 3.06 9.93
CA VAL A 9 -4.68 2.29 9.16
C VAL A 9 -5.34 1.08 8.48
N LYS A 10 -6.23 0.37 9.16
CA LYS A 10 -6.95 -0.77 8.59
C LYS A 10 -7.90 -0.35 7.46
N TYR A 11 -8.59 0.78 7.61
CA TYR A 11 -9.47 1.32 6.56
C TYR A 11 -8.67 1.87 5.37
N VAL A 12 -7.56 2.58 5.59
CA VAL A 12 -6.67 3.05 4.52
C VAL A 12 -6.05 1.87 3.76
N THR A 13 -5.58 0.83 4.47
CA THR A 13 -5.06 -0.39 3.82
C THR A 13 -6.17 -1.14 3.07
N LEU A 14 -7.39 -1.20 3.63
CA LEU A 14 -8.54 -1.83 2.99
C LEU A 14 -9.00 -1.02 1.76
N THR A 15 -8.97 0.31 1.82
CA THR A 15 -9.32 1.19 0.70
C THR A 15 -8.27 1.12 -0.40
N ILE A 16 -6.97 1.07 -0.07
CA ILE A 16 -5.88 0.86 -1.04
C ILE A 16 -6.02 -0.53 -1.68
N LEU A 17 -6.27 -1.58 -0.91
CA LEU A 17 -6.58 -2.91 -1.42
C LEU A 17 -7.83 -2.89 -2.31
N LEU A 18 -8.90 -2.25 -1.89
CA LEU A 18 -10.14 -2.14 -2.68
C LEU A 18 -9.90 -1.41 -4.01
N VAL A 19 -9.15 -0.31 -4.00
CA VAL A 19 -8.79 0.45 -5.21
C VAL A 19 -7.83 -0.32 -6.11
N CYS A 20 -6.88 -1.08 -5.54
CA CYS A 20 -5.99 -1.96 -6.32
C CYS A 20 -6.71 -3.20 -6.89
N PHE A 21 -7.76 -3.68 -6.23
CA PHE A 21 -8.55 -4.83 -6.68
C PHE A 21 -9.77 -4.44 -7.53
N LEU A 22 -10.22 -3.18 -7.53
CA LEU A 22 -11.33 -2.75 -8.38
C LEU A 22 -11.12 -3.04 -9.88
N PRO A 23 -9.94 -2.80 -10.49
CA PRO A 23 -9.73 -3.18 -11.89
C PRO A 23 -9.57 -4.69 -12.11
N LEU A 24 -9.25 -5.48 -11.07
CA LEU A 24 -9.11 -6.94 -11.16
C LEU A 24 -10.45 -7.68 -10.99
N SER A 25 -11.43 -7.06 -10.32
CA SER A 25 -12.76 -7.66 -10.13
C SER A 25 -13.75 -7.33 -11.24
N LEU A 26 -13.37 -6.43 -12.16
CA LEU A 26 -14.12 -6.14 -13.39
C LEU A 26 -13.73 -7.06 -14.56
N GLN A 27 -12.96 -8.11 -14.33
CA GLN A 27 -12.95 -9.24 -15.25
C GLN A 27 -14.31 -9.94 -15.12
N HIS A 28 -15.30 -9.41 -15.83
CA HIS A 28 -16.49 -10.15 -16.18
C HIS A 28 -16.01 -11.44 -16.84
N VAL A 29 -16.63 -12.55 -16.47
CA VAL A 29 -16.58 -13.79 -17.26
C VAL A 29 -17.00 -13.39 -18.66
N LYS A 30 -16.04 -13.25 -19.58
CA LYS A 30 -16.28 -12.94 -20.98
C LYS A 30 -17.02 -14.15 -21.57
N ALA A 31 -18.31 -13.98 -21.86
CA ALA A 31 -18.87 -14.61 -23.03
C ALA A 31 -18.10 -14.06 -24.23
N ASP A 32 -17.80 -14.84 -25.25
CA ASP A 32 -17.01 -14.52 -26.44
C ASP A 32 -17.26 -13.08 -26.94
N GLU A 33 -16.53 -12.12 -26.38
CA GLU A 33 -16.60 -10.72 -26.77
C GLU A 33 -15.72 -10.57 -28.01
N VAL A 34 -16.31 -10.09 -29.12
CA VAL A 34 -15.59 -9.86 -30.36
C VAL A 34 -14.48 -8.84 -30.14
N GLU A 35 -13.23 -9.22 -30.41
CA GLU A 35 -12.07 -8.34 -30.31
C GLU A 35 -11.88 -7.58 -31.61
N TYR A 36 -11.86 -6.24 -31.53
CA TYR A 36 -11.64 -5.35 -32.65
C TYR A 36 -11.14 -3.98 -32.22
N SER A 37 -10.55 -3.23 -33.17
CA SER A 37 -10.19 -1.83 -32.99
C SER A 37 -10.83 -0.97 -34.10
N LEU A 38 -10.97 0.35 -33.85
CA LEU A 38 -11.47 1.33 -34.77
C LEU A 38 -10.31 2.22 -35.23
N SER A 39 -9.74 1.92 -36.38
CA SER A 39 -8.55 2.63 -36.86
C SER A 39 -8.88 4.02 -37.42
N SER A 40 -9.99 4.18 -38.12
CA SER A 40 -10.39 5.47 -38.69
C SER A 40 -11.90 5.68 -38.74
N TYR A 41 -12.29 6.94 -38.67
CA TYR A 41 -13.62 7.43 -38.93
C TYR A 41 -13.54 8.60 -39.91
N VAL A 42 -14.24 8.50 -41.04
CA VAL A 42 -14.37 9.59 -42.00
C VAL A 42 -15.83 10.02 -42.10
N GLY A 43 -16.10 11.29 -41.74
CA GLY A 43 -17.44 11.88 -41.81
C GLY A 43 -17.50 12.95 -42.90
N HIS A 44 -18.57 12.96 -43.71
CA HIS A 44 -18.84 14.00 -44.69
C HIS A 44 -20.28 14.47 -44.55
N LEU A 45 -20.47 15.70 -44.11
CA LEU A 45 -21.76 16.36 -43.97
C LEU A 45 -21.89 17.43 -45.03
N SER A 46 -22.83 17.25 -45.97
CA SER A 46 -23.17 18.26 -46.99
C SER A 46 -24.56 18.84 -46.68
N ILE A 47 -24.61 20.13 -46.36
CA ILE A 47 -25.82 20.87 -46.01
C ILE A 47 -26.34 21.60 -47.24
N GLN A 48 -27.59 21.37 -47.59
CA GLN A 48 -28.25 21.98 -48.72
C GLN A 48 -28.83 23.37 -48.40
N ASP A 49 -29.07 24.17 -49.40
CA ASP A 49 -29.64 25.52 -49.26
C ASP A 49 -31.05 25.54 -48.62
N ASP A 50 -31.77 24.42 -48.67
CA ASP A 50 -33.06 24.24 -47.99
C ASP A 50 -32.95 23.78 -46.55
N GLY A 51 -31.73 23.58 -46.00
CA GLY A 51 -31.47 23.13 -44.65
C GLY A 51 -31.52 21.61 -44.47
N ASN A 52 -31.80 20.84 -45.52
CA ASN A 52 -31.62 19.39 -45.49
C ASN A 52 -30.13 19.05 -45.60
N ALA A 53 -29.75 17.84 -45.23
CA ALA A 53 -28.37 17.42 -45.27
C ALA A 53 -28.21 15.95 -45.68
N THR A 54 -27.14 15.70 -46.42
CA THR A 54 -26.64 14.35 -46.64
C THR A 54 -25.43 14.13 -45.76
N PHE A 55 -25.49 13.11 -44.94
CA PHE A 55 -24.37 12.71 -44.09
C PHE A 55 -23.86 11.34 -44.51
N THR A 56 -22.60 11.24 -44.86
CA THR A 56 -21.91 9.98 -45.14
C THR A 56 -20.87 9.74 -44.06
N GLN A 57 -20.93 8.59 -43.41
CA GLN A 57 -19.91 8.14 -42.46
C GLN A 57 -19.27 6.85 -42.97
N GLU A 58 -17.96 6.76 -42.83
CA GLU A 58 -17.17 5.61 -43.20
C GLU A 58 -16.31 5.21 -41.99
N VAL A 59 -16.50 3.99 -41.47
CA VAL A 59 -15.86 3.50 -40.26
C VAL A 59 -15.02 2.27 -40.58
N THR A 60 -13.75 2.28 -40.21
CA THR A 60 -12.84 1.17 -40.42
C THR A 60 -12.68 0.39 -39.13
N TYR A 61 -13.04 -0.89 -39.20
CA TYR A 61 -12.90 -1.89 -38.14
C TYR A 61 -11.75 -2.82 -38.51
N ASP A 62 -10.82 -3.03 -37.60
CA ASP A 62 -9.77 -4.04 -37.70
C ASP A 62 -10.10 -5.13 -36.64
N PHE A 63 -10.44 -6.33 -37.09
CA PHE A 63 -10.88 -7.44 -36.24
C PHE A 63 -9.71 -8.34 -35.84
N ASP A 64 -9.66 -8.66 -34.55
CA ASP A 64 -8.72 -9.59 -33.93
C ASP A 64 -9.44 -10.88 -33.44
N SER A 65 -10.65 -11.14 -33.95
CA SER A 65 -11.44 -12.36 -33.71
C SER A 65 -12.53 -12.51 -34.78
N ASP A 66 -13.13 -13.71 -34.83
CA ASP A 66 -14.32 -13.93 -35.70
C ASP A 66 -15.47 -13.03 -35.24
N TYR A 67 -16.25 -12.52 -36.22
CA TYR A 67 -17.35 -11.59 -35.96
C TYR A 67 -18.61 -11.93 -36.79
N LYS A 68 -19.77 -11.44 -36.33
CA LYS A 68 -21.08 -11.65 -36.99
C LYS A 68 -21.65 -10.35 -37.59
N GLY A 69 -21.10 -9.21 -37.25
CA GLY A 69 -21.54 -7.90 -37.70
C GLY A 69 -20.98 -6.77 -36.85
N GLN A 70 -21.31 -5.54 -37.23
CA GLN A 70 -20.87 -4.30 -36.63
C GLN A 70 -22.04 -3.41 -36.24
N TYR A 71 -21.80 -2.49 -35.29
CA TYR A 71 -22.72 -1.41 -34.99
C TYR A 71 -22.15 -0.09 -35.49
N VAL A 72 -23.03 0.73 -36.05
CA VAL A 72 -22.71 2.12 -36.37
C VAL A 72 -23.83 3.02 -35.86
N THR A 73 -23.47 4.18 -35.29
CA THR A 73 -24.45 5.10 -34.73
C THR A 73 -24.49 6.41 -35.52
N LEU A 74 -25.69 6.94 -35.70
CA LEU A 74 -25.92 8.34 -36.04
C LEU A 74 -26.20 9.06 -34.72
N GLY A 75 -25.27 9.92 -34.27
CA GLY A 75 -25.41 10.63 -33.01
C GLY A 75 -26.60 11.57 -32.97
N LYS A 76 -27.11 11.83 -31.77
CA LYS A 76 -28.33 12.60 -31.54
C LYS A 76 -28.20 14.05 -31.94
N ILE A 77 -29.18 14.53 -32.69
CA ILE A 77 -29.40 15.94 -33.00
C ILE A 77 -30.78 16.34 -32.49
N GLY A 78 -30.91 17.51 -31.85
CA GLY A 78 -32.23 17.98 -31.40
C GLY A 78 -33.09 18.42 -32.59
N GLY A 79 -34.24 17.75 -32.79
CA GLY A 79 -35.25 18.17 -33.75
C GLY A 79 -35.09 17.68 -35.19
N TYR A 80 -34.09 16.84 -35.49
CA TYR A 80 -33.93 16.27 -36.85
C TYR A 80 -34.89 15.10 -37.09
N SER A 81 -35.13 14.81 -38.36
CA SER A 81 -35.74 13.57 -38.83
C SER A 81 -34.90 12.94 -39.94
N ILE A 82 -34.93 11.62 -40.02
CA ILE A 82 -34.33 10.86 -41.13
C ILE A 82 -35.37 10.68 -42.20
N MET A 83 -35.07 11.09 -43.44
CA MET A 83 -36.01 11.09 -44.55
C MET A 83 -36.30 9.66 -45.04
N ASP A 84 -35.23 8.90 -45.27
CA ASP A 84 -35.27 7.56 -45.86
C ASP A 84 -34.40 6.59 -45.04
N ASP A 85 -34.58 5.29 -45.32
CA ASP A 85 -33.67 4.29 -44.76
C ASP A 85 -32.24 4.54 -45.27
N PRO A 86 -31.24 4.45 -44.41
CA PRO A 86 -29.85 4.74 -44.76
C PRO A 86 -29.33 3.74 -45.80
N LYS A 87 -28.54 4.25 -46.76
CA LYS A 87 -27.81 3.39 -47.69
C LYS A 87 -26.56 2.87 -47.01
N VAL A 88 -26.43 1.54 -46.93
CA VAL A 88 -25.31 0.87 -46.27
C VAL A 88 -24.53 0.03 -47.29
N SER A 89 -23.21 0.15 -47.26
CA SER A 89 -22.30 -0.75 -48.00
C SER A 89 -21.11 -1.12 -47.13
N ALA A 90 -20.55 -2.29 -47.35
CA ALA A 90 -19.38 -2.77 -46.61
C ALA A 90 -18.35 -3.36 -47.58
N THR A 91 -17.07 -3.12 -47.30
CA THR A 91 -15.97 -3.84 -47.95
C THR A 91 -15.16 -4.61 -46.90
N VAL A 92 -14.76 -5.82 -47.23
CA VAL A 92 -13.91 -6.67 -46.41
C VAL A 92 -12.60 -6.89 -47.15
N ASN A 93 -11.48 -6.48 -46.58
CA ASN A 93 -10.16 -6.55 -47.21
C ASN A 93 -10.12 -5.95 -48.63
N GLY A 94 -10.85 -4.81 -48.78
CA GLY A 94 -10.94 -4.08 -50.07
C GLY A 94 -11.90 -4.68 -51.10
N LYS A 95 -12.64 -5.75 -50.79
CA LYS A 95 -13.65 -6.36 -51.67
C LYS A 95 -15.05 -6.04 -51.18
N GLU A 96 -15.95 -5.65 -52.08
CA GLU A 96 -17.34 -5.37 -51.74
C GLU A 96 -18.06 -6.63 -51.19
N LYS A 97 -18.80 -6.46 -50.10
CA LYS A 97 -19.64 -7.48 -49.47
C LYS A 97 -21.09 -7.23 -49.85
N THR A 98 -21.72 -8.16 -50.58
CA THR A 98 -23.07 -7.97 -51.15
C THR A 98 -24.16 -8.60 -50.26
N ASP A 99 -23.81 -9.53 -49.39
CA ASP A 99 -24.72 -10.25 -48.49
C ASP A 99 -24.78 -9.62 -47.11
N ILE A 100 -25.21 -8.35 -47.02
CA ILE A 100 -25.38 -7.63 -45.78
C ILE A 100 -26.86 -7.48 -45.43
N THR A 101 -27.17 -7.58 -44.13
CA THR A 101 -28.50 -7.31 -43.56
C THR A 101 -28.40 -6.20 -42.53
N VAL A 102 -29.32 -5.25 -42.54
CA VAL A 102 -29.29 -4.07 -41.64
C VAL A 102 -30.53 -4.06 -40.78
N GLU A 103 -30.32 -3.91 -39.47
CA GLU A 103 -31.36 -3.71 -38.46
C GLU A 103 -31.19 -2.32 -37.85
N LYS A 104 -32.27 -1.51 -37.84
CA LYS A 104 -32.26 -0.14 -37.30
C LYS A 104 -32.98 -0.10 -35.97
N THR A 105 -32.37 0.56 -34.99
CA THR A 105 -32.92 0.72 -33.64
C THR A 105 -32.74 2.16 -33.16
N ASP A 106 -33.79 2.78 -32.68
CA ASP A 106 -33.69 4.08 -32.02
C ASP A 106 -33.09 3.92 -30.62
N SER A 107 -32.15 4.79 -30.27
CA SER A 107 -31.49 4.83 -28.96
C SER A 107 -31.61 6.21 -28.32
N TYR A 108 -31.31 6.31 -27.02
CA TYR A 108 -31.27 7.62 -26.34
C TYR A 108 -30.22 8.56 -26.96
N GLU A 109 -29.11 8.03 -27.43
CA GLU A 109 -27.98 8.79 -28.02
C GLU A 109 -28.11 8.98 -29.56
N GLY A 110 -29.24 8.57 -30.17
CA GLY A 110 -29.48 8.71 -31.62
C GLY A 110 -30.01 7.44 -32.28
N VAL A 111 -29.61 7.13 -33.49
CA VAL A 111 -30.03 5.94 -34.26
C VAL A 111 -28.87 4.98 -34.36
N LYS A 112 -29.10 3.70 -34.02
CA LYS A 112 -28.12 2.63 -34.10
C LYS A 112 -28.48 1.66 -35.20
N LEU A 113 -27.53 1.40 -36.08
CA LEU A 113 -27.63 0.33 -37.07
C LEU A 113 -26.78 -0.85 -36.65
N LYS A 114 -27.35 -2.03 -36.74
CA LYS A 114 -26.63 -3.30 -36.66
C LYS A 114 -26.52 -3.86 -38.06
N VAL A 115 -25.30 -3.98 -38.55
CA VAL A 115 -25.01 -4.46 -39.91
C VAL A 115 -24.44 -5.87 -39.77
N TYR A 116 -25.20 -6.86 -40.20
CA TYR A 116 -24.78 -8.25 -40.19
C TYR A 116 -23.93 -8.53 -41.43
N ASN A 117 -22.68 -8.77 -41.23
CA ASN A 117 -21.72 -9.18 -42.22
C ASN A 117 -20.64 -10.02 -41.54
N SER A 118 -20.82 -11.33 -41.45
CA SER A 118 -19.88 -12.22 -40.76
C SER A 118 -18.54 -12.31 -41.50
N GLY A 119 -17.47 -12.47 -40.70
CA GLY A 119 -16.09 -12.66 -41.18
C GLY A 119 -15.20 -13.24 -40.11
N SER A 120 -13.89 -13.25 -40.32
CA SER A 120 -12.90 -13.92 -39.54
C SER A 120 -11.86 -12.98 -38.92
N ASP A 121 -11.07 -13.53 -37.98
CA ASP A 121 -9.87 -12.87 -37.45
C ASP A 121 -8.94 -12.36 -38.55
N GLY A 122 -8.40 -11.17 -38.35
CA GLY A 122 -7.54 -10.46 -39.31
C GLY A 122 -8.27 -9.68 -40.40
N ASP A 123 -9.61 -9.70 -40.43
CA ASP A 123 -10.36 -8.95 -41.41
C ASP A 123 -10.35 -7.43 -41.13
N ARG A 124 -10.16 -6.64 -42.19
CA ARG A 124 -10.35 -5.21 -42.20
C ARG A 124 -11.66 -4.86 -42.89
N VAL A 125 -12.63 -4.36 -42.12
CA VAL A 125 -13.95 -3.98 -42.64
C VAL A 125 -14.09 -2.49 -42.70
N VAL A 126 -14.45 -1.96 -43.89
CA VAL A 126 -14.84 -0.57 -44.04
C VAL A 126 -16.34 -0.51 -44.28
N LEU A 127 -17.06 0.07 -43.32
CA LEU A 127 -18.49 0.22 -43.34
C LEU A 127 -18.85 1.67 -43.70
N LYS A 128 -19.58 1.84 -44.80
CA LYS A 128 -20.03 3.16 -45.29
C LYS A 128 -21.53 3.26 -45.15
N VAL A 129 -22.02 4.33 -44.51
CA VAL A 129 -23.44 4.59 -44.30
C VAL A 129 -23.76 6.02 -44.74
N THR A 130 -24.78 6.17 -45.59
CA THR A 130 -25.26 7.49 -46.07
C THR A 130 -26.68 7.72 -45.57
N TRP A 131 -26.87 8.85 -44.91
CA TRP A 131 -28.10 9.30 -44.31
C TRP A 131 -28.65 10.52 -45.04
N GLN A 132 -29.99 10.60 -45.18
CA GLN A 132 -30.69 11.80 -45.58
C GLN A 132 -31.38 12.39 -44.35
N ILE A 133 -31.03 13.62 -44.00
CA ILE A 133 -31.44 14.26 -42.74
C ILE A 133 -32.19 15.55 -43.05
N GLN A 134 -33.38 15.71 -42.41
CA GLN A 134 -34.14 16.96 -42.43
C GLN A 134 -34.00 17.69 -41.09
N HIS A 135 -34.14 19.02 -41.14
CA HIS A 135 -34.16 19.87 -39.96
C HIS A 135 -32.91 19.73 -39.06
N LEU A 136 -31.75 19.56 -39.68
CA LEU A 136 -30.46 19.45 -39.02
C LEU A 136 -30.07 20.73 -38.28
N LEU A 137 -30.47 21.89 -38.84
CA LEU A 137 -30.12 23.21 -38.32
C LEU A 137 -31.22 23.80 -37.45
N ASN A 138 -30.82 24.42 -36.33
CA ASN A 138 -31.69 25.32 -35.59
C ASN A 138 -31.65 26.70 -36.23
N LEU A 139 -32.79 27.16 -36.79
CA LEU A 139 -32.88 28.37 -37.58
C LEU A 139 -33.36 29.54 -36.71
N TYR A 140 -32.50 30.55 -36.56
CA TYR A 140 -32.79 31.80 -35.85
C TYR A 140 -32.98 32.95 -36.84
N SER A 141 -33.46 34.09 -36.38
CA SER A 141 -33.69 35.25 -37.27
C SER A 141 -32.40 35.80 -37.89
N ASP A 142 -31.24 35.59 -37.26
CA ASP A 142 -29.93 36.11 -37.66
C ASP A 142 -28.95 35.02 -38.14
N ILE A 143 -29.04 33.81 -37.62
CA ILE A 143 -28.12 32.70 -37.92
C ILE A 143 -28.83 31.35 -38.00
N ALA A 144 -28.25 30.42 -38.75
CA ALA A 144 -28.53 28.99 -38.72
C ALA A 144 -27.44 28.29 -37.90
N VAL A 145 -27.82 27.45 -36.95
CA VAL A 145 -26.92 26.83 -36.00
C VAL A 145 -26.94 25.29 -36.11
N LEU A 146 -25.77 24.70 -36.30
CA LEU A 146 -25.53 23.26 -36.11
C LEU A 146 -25.09 23.03 -34.68
N ASN A 147 -25.74 22.10 -33.97
CA ASN A 147 -25.29 21.58 -32.69
C ASN A 147 -25.50 20.07 -32.72
N TRP A 148 -24.43 19.33 -32.94
CA TRP A 148 -24.51 17.92 -33.25
C TRP A 148 -23.32 17.13 -32.67
N PHE A 149 -23.60 15.91 -32.20
CA PHE A 149 -22.63 14.92 -31.78
C PHE A 149 -22.55 13.80 -32.82
N PRO A 150 -21.80 13.93 -33.94
CA PRO A 150 -21.70 12.88 -34.96
C PRO A 150 -21.11 11.59 -34.39
N ILE A 151 -20.26 11.68 -33.37
CA ILE A 151 -19.67 10.55 -32.68
C ILE A 151 -20.07 10.63 -31.20
N SER A 152 -20.86 9.64 -30.76
CA SER A 152 -21.30 9.42 -29.40
C SER A 152 -21.65 7.94 -29.23
N ASP A 153 -21.58 7.41 -27.97
CA ASP A 153 -22.00 6.04 -27.66
C ASP A 153 -21.19 4.92 -28.38
N TRP A 154 -19.87 5.09 -28.46
CA TRP A 154 -18.96 4.08 -29.00
C TRP A 154 -18.17 3.41 -27.89
N ASP A 155 -18.19 2.08 -27.86
CA ASP A 155 -17.50 1.25 -26.88
C ASP A 155 -15.97 1.18 -27.09
N LYS A 156 -15.50 1.45 -28.30
CA LYS A 156 -14.08 1.55 -28.66
C LYS A 156 -13.72 2.98 -29.03
N GLY A 157 -12.48 3.37 -28.80
CA GLY A 157 -11.93 4.64 -29.27
C GLY A 157 -11.54 4.60 -30.74
N PHE A 158 -11.46 5.77 -31.35
CA PHE A 158 -10.98 5.93 -32.73
C PHE A 158 -9.52 6.38 -32.76
N GLY A 159 -8.70 5.74 -33.61
CA GLY A 159 -7.31 6.15 -33.83
C GLY A 159 -7.22 7.52 -34.51
N GLN A 160 -8.04 7.72 -35.51
CA GLN A 160 -8.09 8.97 -36.31
C GLN A 160 -9.52 9.28 -36.75
N ILE A 161 -9.89 10.55 -36.71
CA ILE A 161 -11.17 11.05 -37.21
C ILE A 161 -10.90 12.21 -38.17
N ASP A 162 -11.41 12.11 -39.37
CA ASP A 162 -11.44 13.17 -40.37
C ASP A 162 -12.90 13.49 -40.73
N PHE A 163 -13.31 14.73 -40.49
CA PHE A 163 -14.68 15.14 -40.71
C PHE A 163 -14.73 16.39 -41.60
N THR A 164 -15.59 16.38 -42.63
CA THR A 164 -15.82 17.53 -43.49
C THR A 164 -17.26 18.01 -43.37
N VAL A 165 -17.44 19.33 -43.35
CA VAL A 165 -18.74 20.00 -43.37
C VAL A 165 -18.74 20.99 -44.52
N ASP A 166 -19.62 20.82 -45.49
CA ASP A 166 -19.74 21.71 -46.66
C ASP A 166 -21.20 22.06 -47.02
N GLY A 167 -21.39 22.78 -48.09
CA GLY A 167 -22.69 23.16 -48.66
C GLY A 167 -23.13 24.58 -48.35
N LEU A 168 -22.85 25.10 -47.14
CA LEU A 168 -23.14 26.51 -46.81
C LEU A 168 -21.87 27.37 -46.89
N ASP A 169 -22.02 28.66 -47.18
CA ASP A 169 -20.88 29.58 -47.33
C ASP A 169 -20.08 29.70 -46.02
N ALA A 170 -18.93 29.07 -45.99
CA ALA A 170 -18.02 29.09 -44.87
C ALA A 170 -17.34 30.44 -44.64
N SER A 171 -17.39 31.36 -45.61
CA SER A 171 -16.69 32.66 -45.50
C SER A 171 -17.24 33.54 -44.38
N GLN A 172 -18.53 33.39 -44.09
CA GLN A 172 -19.24 34.19 -43.09
C GLN A 172 -19.68 33.39 -41.85
N GLY A 173 -19.49 32.06 -41.88
CA GLY A 173 -19.76 31.14 -40.78
C GLY A 173 -18.54 30.85 -39.92
N GLU A 174 -18.74 30.10 -38.85
CA GLU A 174 -17.66 29.58 -38.00
C GLU A 174 -18.04 28.20 -37.46
N LEU A 175 -17.07 27.28 -37.42
CA LEU A 175 -17.22 25.95 -36.83
C LEU A 175 -16.25 25.74 -35.70
N TYR A 176 -16.78 25.25 -34.58
CA TYR A 176 -16.08 24.79 -33.40
C TYR A 176 -16.26 23.28 -33.27
N ALA A 177 -15.21 22.59 -32.87
CA ALA A 177 -15.23 21.17 -32.59
C ALA A 177 -14.72 20.87 -31.18
N HIS A 178 -15.44 20.04 -30.46
CA HIS A 178 -15.11 19.69 -29.07
C HIS A 178 -14.99 18.18 -28.91
N ALA A 179 -13.84 17.70 -28.40
CA ALA A 179 -13.55 16.28 -28.13
C ALA A 179 -13.13 16.07 -26.69
N GLY A 180 -13.93 16.60 -25.75
CA GLY A 180 -13.67 16.50 -24.30
C GLY A 180 -12.71 17.57 -23.77
N TYR A 181 -12.39 17.48 -22.46
CA TYR A 181 -11.68 18.54 -21.73
C TYR A 181 -10.16 18.36 -21.66
N PHE A 182 -9.66 17.12 -21.65
CA PHE A 182 -8.25 16.79 -21.31
C PHE A 182 -7.44 16.20 -22.47
N GLY A 183 -8.08 15.83 -23.58
CA GLY A 183 -7.41 15.37 -24.81
C GLY A 183 -6.77 16.50 -25.60
N LYS A 184 -6.19 16.15 -26.75
CA LYS A 184 -5.81 17.13 -27.76
C LYS A 184 -7.07 17.81 -28.29
N ASP A 185 -6.97 19.09 -28.60
CA ASP A 185 -8.07 19.84 -29.20
C ASP A 185 -8.22 19.41 -30.68
N PRO A 186 -9.48 19.24 -31.18
CA PRO A 186 -9.72 19.06 -32.59
C PRO A 186 -9.10 20.18 -33.40
N GLN A 187 -8.50 19.84 -34.54
CA GLN A 187 -7.96 20.81 -35.47
C GLN A 187 -9.06 21.16 -36.47
N VAL A 188 -9.51 22.40 -36.45
CA VAL A 188 -10.52 22.90 -37.39
C VAL A 188 -9.84 23.79 -38.44
N ARG A 189 -10.04 23.46 -39.71
CA ARG A 189 -9.52 24.21 -40.85
C ARG A 189 -10.67 24.63 -41.78
N ARG A 190 -10.74 25.91 -42.13
CA ARG A 190 -11.65 26.39 -43.16
C ARG A 190 -11.07 26.05 -44.55
N THR A 191 -11.91 25.56 -45.44
CA THR A 191 -11.59 25.30 -46.87
C THR A 191 -12.37 26.25 -47.77
N SER A 192 -12.20 26.13 -49.07
CA SER A 192 -12.98 26.92 -50.08
C SER A 192 -14.47 26.56 -50.08
N THR A 193 -14.84 25.36 -49.65
CA THR A 193 -16.20 24.81 -49.71
C THR A 193 -16.85 24.59 -48.34
N GLY A 194 -16.08 24.72 -47.26
CA GLY A 194 -16.60 24.40 -45.92
C GLY A 194 -15.53 24.34 -44.85
N TYR A 195 -15.57 23.31 -44.04
CA TYR A 195 -14.67 23.09 -42.93
C TYR A 195 -14.15 21.65 -42.92
N GLN A 196 -12.91 21.47 -42.47
CA GLN A 196 -12.31 20.18 -42.12
C GLN A 196 -11.99 20.14 -40.64
N VAL A 197 -12.33 19.03 -39.98
CA VAL A 197 -12.05 18.75 -38.59
C VAL A 197 -11.22 17.48 -38.50
N HIS A 198 -10.09 17.55 -37.84
CA HIS A 198 -9.23 16.40 -37.59
C HIS A 198 -9.06 16.18 -36.09
N VAL A 199 -9.18 14.91 -35.62
CA VAL A 199 -9.03 14.50 -34.26
C VAL A 199 -8.13 13.27 -34.16
N ASP A 200 -7.06 13.35 -33.38
CA ASP A 200 -6.18 12.23 -33.05
C ASP A 200 -6.69 11.54 -31.77
N ASN A 201 -6.80 10.22 -31.80
CA ASN A 201 -7.04 9.38 -30.61
C ASN A 201 -8.24 9.81 -29.76
N LEU A 202 -9.45 9.69 -30.28
CA LEU A 202 -10.65 9.82 -29.45
C LEU A 202 -10.82 8.56 -28.59
N PRO A 203 -10.83 8.66 -27.25
CA PRO A 203 -10.93 7.49 -26.39
C PRO A 203 -12.30 6.82 -26.48
N ALA A 204 -12.41 5.57 -26.01
CA ALA A 204 -13.68 4.88 -25.83
C ALA A 204 -14.66 5.74 -25.02
N SER A 205 -15.94 5.73 -25.38
CA SER A 205 -16.99 6.61 -24.85
C SER A 205 -16.73 8.11 -25.04
N GLY A 206 -15.68 8.48 -25.79
CA GLY A 206 -15.42 9.87 -26.19
C GLY A 206 -16.49 10.37 -27.15
N LYS A 207 -16.78 11.66 -27.07
CA LYS A 207 -17.77 12.33 -27.96
C LYS A 207 -17.08 13.41 -28.79
N LEU A 208 -17.45 13.49 -30.06
CA LEU A 208 -17.11 14.63 -30.90
C LEU A 208 -18.36 15.49 -31.07
N GLU A 209 -18.33 16.75 -30.61
CA GLU A 209 -19.37 17.75 -30.82
C GLU A 209 -18.93 18.71 -31.90
N LEU A 210 -19.80 18.93 -32.89
CA LEU A 210 -19.68 19.97 -33.92
C LEU A 210 -20.69 21.08 -33.60
N HIS A 211 -20.19 22.28 -33.38
CA HIS A 211 -20.98 23.45 -33.08
C HIS A 211 -20.61 24.55 -34.08
N ALA A 212 -21.53 24.88 -34.95
CA ALA A 212 -21.27 25.83 -36.04
C ALA A 212 -22.43 26.80 -36.23
N TYR A 213 -22.14 27.96 -36.78
CA TYR A 213 -23.17 28.88 -37.25
C TYR A 213 -22.85 29.43 -38.65
N TRP A 214 -23.88 29.73 -39.37
CA TRP A 214 -23.87 30.47 -40.64
C TRP A 214 -24.87 31.61 -40.58
N PRO A 215 -24.68 32.72 -41.33
CA PRO A 215 -25.71 33.74 -41.46
C PRO A 215 -27.01 33.15 -42.05
N MET A 216 -28.15 33.67 -41.62
CA MET A 216 -29.43 33.30 -42.17
C MET A 216 -29.54 33.77 -43.60
N THR A 217 -29.73 32.85 -44.56
CA THR A 217 -29.95 33.15 -45.99
C THR A 217 -31.45 33.22 -46.29
N SER A 218 -31.82 33.89 -47.45
CA SER A 218 -33.19 33.91 -47.93
C SER A 218 -33.70 32.50 -48.27
N ALA A 219 -32.88 31.65 -48.87
CA ALA A 219 -33.22 30.27 -49.21
C ALA A 219 -33.54 29.43 -47.93
N LEU A 220 -32.69 29.49 -46.89
CA LEU A 220 -32.96 28.82 -45.62
C LEU A 220 -34.25 29.32 -44.96
N ARG A 221 -34.50 30.63 -45.02
CA ARG A 221 -35.69 31.27 -44.43
C ARG A 221 -36.96 30.85 -45.14
N GLU A 222 -36.99 30.93 -46.49
CA GLU A 222 -38.17 30.65 -47.30
C GLU A 222 -38.56 29.16 -47.22
N ASN A 223 -37.61 28.28 -47.27
CA ASN A 223 -37.84 26.82 -47.25
C ASN A 223 -38.21 26.28 -45.88
N ASN A 224 -37.97 27.04 -44.78
CA ASN A 224 -38.14 26.55 -43.40
C ASN A 224 -38.97 27.47 -42.53
N GLN A 225 -39.91 28.23 -43.07
CA GLN A 225 -40.72 29.22 -42.31
C GLN A 225 -41.40 28.64 -41.06
N ALA A 226 -41.85 27.38 -41.10
CA ALA A 226 -42.50 26.69 -39.97
C ALA A 226 -41.56 26.36 -38.81
N TYR A 227 -40.26 26.31 -39.06
CA TYR A 227 -39.23 25.95 -38.08
C TYR A 227 -38.38 27.15 -37.64
N LEU A 228 -38.68 28.36 -38.12
CA LEU A 228 -37.94 29.57 -37.83
C LEU A 228 -38.22 30.06 -36.41
N LEU A 229 -37.16 30.17 -35.59
CA LEU A 229 -37.24 30.78 -34.28
C LEU A 229 -37.11 32.30 -34.39
N ASN A 230 -38.19 33.03 -34.03
CA ASN A 230 -38.26 34.50 -34.11
C ASN A 230 -37.43 35.20 -33.04
N LYS A 231 -36.17 34.84 -32.87
CA LYS A 231 -35.20 35.46 -31.97
C LYS A 231 -33.81 35.43 -32.57
N THR A 232 -32.94 36.35 -32.15
CA THR A 232 -31.52 36.34 -32.52
C THR A 232 -30.77 35.39 -31.57
N ASN A 233 -29.66 34.80 -32.05
CA ASN A 233 -28.88 33.86 -31.28
C ASN A 233 -27.35 33.99 -31.46
N LYS A 234 -26.84 34.80 -32.37
CA LYS A 234 -25.38 34.89 -32.60
C LYS A 234 -24.59 35.28 -31.34
N ALA A 235 -25.10 36.25 -30.59
CA ALA A 235 -24.44 36.69 -29.36
C ALA A 235 -24.42 35.57 -28.27
N ASP A 236 -25.54 34.85 -28.11
CA ASP A 236 -25.63 33.73 -27.18
C ASP A 236 -24.75 32.55 -27.60
N PHE A 237 -24.67 32.26 -28.91
CA PHE A 237 -23.78 31.25 -29.48
C PHE A 237 -22.32 31.55 -29.12
N LEU A 238 -21.83 32.76 -29.47
CA LEU A 238 -20.45 33.15 -29.20
C LEU A 238 -20.12 33.19 -27.72
N LYS A 239 -21.09 33.62 -26.88
CA LYS A 239 -20.94 33.57 -25.43
C LYS A 239 -20.79 32.12 -24.91
N LYS A 240 -21.63 31.20 -25.43
CA LYS A 240 -21.54 29.77 -25.07
C LYS A 240 -20.17 29.19 -25.44
N GLU A 241 -19.64 29.50 -26.61
CA GLU A 241 -18.30 29.07 -27.03
C GLU A 241 -17.19 29.64 -26.15
N ALA A 242 -17.28 30.91 -25.79
CA ALA A 242 -16.34 31.52 -24.85
C ALA A 242 -16.39 30.86 -23.44
N ASP A 243 -17.59 30.53 -22.97
CA ASP A 243 -17.78 29.84 -21.68
C ASP A 243 -17.24 28.39 -21.72
N ILE A 244 -17.44 27.65 -22.81
CA ILE A 244 -16.87 26.32 -23.03
C ILE A 244 -15.34 26.39 -22.99
N LYS A 245 -14.74 27.31 -23.75
CA LYS A 245 -13.29 27.51 -23.78
C LYS A 245 -12.74 27.83 -22.39
N LYS A 246 -13.36 28.81 -21.71
CA LYS A 246 -12.95 29.21 -20.35
C LYS A 246 -13.06 28.05 -19.34
N SER A 247 -14.16 27.28 -19.39
CA SER A 247 -14.34 26.11 -18.54
C SER A 247 -13.26 25.07 -18.79
N LYS A 248 -12.93 24.79 -20.05
CA LYS A 248 -11.87 23.85 -20.42
C LYS A 248 -10.50 24.29 -19.90
N GLU A 249 -10.14 25.56 -20.09
CA GLU A 249 -8.90 26.13 -19.56
C GLU A 249 -8.83 26.05 -18.03
N ASN A 250 -9.93 26.39 -17.34
CA ASN A 250 -10.01 26.30 -15.89
C ASN A 250 -9.83 24.87 -15.35
N PHE A 251 -10.51 23.88 -15.99
CA PHE A 251 -10.35 22.48 -15.59
C PHE A 251 -8.94 21.97 -15.88
N ARG A 252 -8.36 22.31 -17.03
CA ARG A 252 -6.97 21.98 -17.34
C ARG A 252 -6.02 22.58 -16.30
N HIS A 253 -6.16 23.88 -16.00
CA HIS A 253 -5.32 24.54 -15.01
C HIS A 253 -5.49 23.92 -13.60
N LEU A 254 -6.72 23.59 -13.21
CA LEU A 254 -7.01 22.94 -11.93
C LEU A 254 -6.29 21.58 -11.83
N PHE A 255 -6.47 20.70 -12.80
CA PHE A 255 -5.98 19.32 -12.71
C PHE A 255 -4.52 19.14 -13.13
N TYR A 256 -3.96 19.98 -14.00
CA TYR A 256 -2.54 19.88 -14.37
C TYR A 256 -1.61 20.70 -13.49
N VAL A 257 -2.10 21.75 -12.82
CA VAL A 257 -1.23 22.69 -12.08
C VAL A 257 -1.64 22.78 -10.61
N ILE A 258 -2.85 23.29 -10.30
CA ILE A 258 -3.23 23.61 -8.93
C ILE A 258 -3.26 22.36 -8.04
N LEU A 259 -3.98 21.35 -8.44
CA LEU A 259 -4.21 20.17 -7.63
C LEU A 259 -2.93 19.35 -7.37
N PRO A 260 -2.05 19.09 -8.36
CA PRO A 260 -0.73 18.50 -8.11
C PRO A 260 0.13 19.32 -7.12
N LEU A 261 0.13 20.66 -7.22
CA LEU A 261 0.86 21.51 -6.30
C LEU A 261 0.29 21.45 -4.87
N VAL A 262 -1.03 21.40 -4.72
CA VAL A 262 -1.69 21.22 -3.41
C VAL A 262 -1.33 19.87 -2.82
N ILE A 263 -1.39 18.79 -3.60
CA ILE A 263 -1.00 17.44 -3.15
C ILE A 263 0.47 17.45 -2.71
N LEU A 264 1.36 18.00 -3.54
CA LEU A 264 2.79 18.11 -3.22
C LEU A 264 3.03 18.91 -1.94
N SER A 265 2.29 20.00 -1.72
CA SER A 265 2.43 20.81 -0.49
C SER A 265 2.09 20.01 0.77
N PHE A 266 1.03 19.21 0.75
CA PHE A 266 0.68 18.31 1.87
C PHE A 266 1.74 17.23 2.09
N VAL A 267 2.31 16.66 1.03
CA VAL A 267 3.42 15.70 1.14
C VAL A 267 4.64 16.35 1.80
N LEU A 268 5.02 17.55 1.38
CA LEU A 268 6.15 18.29 1.96
C LEU A 268 5.91 18.66 3.43
N ILE A 269 4.68 19.07 3.81
CA ILE A 269 4.29 19.30 5.20
C ILE A 269 4.45 18.01 6.01
N GLY A 270 3.98 16.88 5.48
CA GLY A 270 4.15 15.58 6.12
C GLY A 270 5.61 15.24 6.39
N ILE A 271 6.46 15.36 5.37
CA ILE A 271 7.92 15.15 5.49
C ILE A 271 8.53 16.08 6.52
N PHE A 272 8.20 17.37 6.49
CA PHE A 272 8.73 18.37 7.41
C PHE A 272 8.37 18.05 8.88
N CYS A 273 7.11 17.76 9.16
CA CYS A 273 6.65 17.35 10.49
C CYS A 273 7.42 16.11 11.00
N TYR A 274 7.66 15.18 10.09
CA TYR A 274 8.42 13.99 10.41
C TYR A 274 9.89 14.28 10.73
N LEU A 275 10.55 15.10 9.94
CA LEU A 275 11.95 15.50 10.20
C LEU A 275 12.09 16.16 11.57
N ILE A 276 11.11 16.97 11.99
CA ILE A 276 11.07 17.55 13.34
C ILE A 276 11.02 16.45 14.40
N VAL A 277 10.13 15.46 14.26
CA VAL A 277 10.02 14.33 15.21
C VAL A 277 11.32 13.52 15.25
N LEU A 278 11.91 13.22 14.11
CA LEU A 278 13.20 12.51 14.05
C LEU A 278 14.35 13.28 14.70
N TYR A 279 14.40 14.59 14.46
CA TYR A 279 15.45 15.44 15.02
C TYR A 279 15.31 15.56 16.54
N SER A 280 14.11 15.84 17.06
CA SER A 280 13.85 16.00 18.49
C SER A 280 14.00 14.70 19.29
N THR A 281 13.83 13.54 18.65
CA THR A 281 13.94 12.21 19.30
C THR A 281 15.26 11.51 18.99
N ARG A 282 16.25 12.21 18.43
CA ARG A 282 17.54 11.58 18.12
C ARG A 282 18.27 11.17 19.41
N THR A 283 18.81 9.97 19.40
CA THR A 283 19.69 9.50 20.46
C THR A 283 21.05 10.20 20.32
N PRO A 284 21.65 10.73 21.41
CA PRO A 284 23.01 11.26 21.36
C PRO A 284 24.00 10.21 20.87
N SER A 285 25.06 10.62 20.20
CA SER A 285 26.17 9.74 19.86
C SER A 285 27.09 9.60 21.06
N PHE A 286 27.45 8.36 21.39
CA PHE A 286 28.41 8.06 22.48
C PHE A 286 29.74 7.64 21.87
N PRO A 287 30.91 7.95 22.53
CA PRO A 287 32.20 7.43 22.14
C PRO A 287 32.20 5.89 22.12
N ARG A 288 32.70 5.29 21.05
CA ARG A 288 32.70 3.82 20.87
C ARG A 288 33.73 3.11 21.75
N ASP A 289 34.73 3.83 22.19
CA ASP A 289 35.87 3.36 22.96
C ASP A 289 35.74 3.61 24.47
N ALA A 290 34.68 4.32 24.88
CA ALA A 290 34.44 4.55 26.30
C ALA A 290 34.19 3.21 27.04
N ARG A 291 34.91 3.02 28.13
CA ARG A 291 34.87 1.83 28.97
C ARG A 291 34.61 2.21 30.42
N LEU A 292 33.79 1.45 31.10
CA LEU A 292 33.56 1.49 32.54
C LEU A 292 33.83 0.11 33.07
N TYR A 293 34.72 -0.01 34.06
CA TYR A 293 35.21 -1.33 34.55
C TYR A 293 34.32 -1.96 35.60
N GLU A 294 33.40 -1.18 36.16
CA GLU A 294 32.41 -1.65 37.13
C GLU A 294 30.99 -1.44 36.58
N ALA A 295 30.06 -2.31 36.99
CA ALA A 295 28.65 -2.11 36.69
C ALA A 295 28.13 -0.84 37.36
N PRO A 296 27.40 0.05 36.66
CA PRO A 296 26.88 1.28 37.29
C PRO A 296 25.97 1.04 38.50
N GLN A 297 25.27 -0.08 38.49
CA GLN A 297 24.39 -0.56 39.55
C GLN A 297 24.36 -2.09 39.51
N ASP A 298 24.14 -2.73 40.66
CA ASP A 298 23.94 -4.17 40.70
C ASP A 298 22.47 -4.49 40.44
N LEU A 299 22.14 -4.74 39.16
CA LEU A 299 20.78 -5.03 38.71
C LEU A 299 20.66 -6.49 38.27
N ALA A 300 19.55 -7.12 38.60
CA ALA A 300 19.21 -8.42 38.03
C ALA A 300 19.06 -8.31 36.49
N PRO A 301 19.46 -9.34 35.70
CA PRO A 301 19.51 -9.28 34.24
C PRO A 301 18.22 -8.85 33.58
N LEU A 302 17.05 -9.32 34.03
CA LEU A 302 15.75 -8.94 33.46
C LEU A 302 15.35 -7.49 33.80
N VAL A 303 15.73 -7.01 35.01
CA VAL A 303 15.52 -5.61 35.40
C VAL A 303 16.38 -4.70 34.54
N LEU A 304 17.66 -5.05 34.34
CA LEU A 304 18.57 -4.33 33.44
C LEU A 304 18.04 -4.32 31.98
N ALA A 305 17.58 -5.47 31.48
CA ALA A 305 17.00 -5.58 30.15
C ALA A 305 15.78 -4.66 29.97
N LYS A 306 14.91 -4.59 30.96
CA LYS A 306 13.72 -3.74 30.94
C LYS A 306 14.06 -2.27 31.09
N ASN A 307 14.80 -1.89 32.13
CA ASN A 307 15.08 -0.49 32.47
C ASN A 307 15.98 0.17 31.45
N VAL A 308 17.17 -0.41 31.19
CA VAL A 308 18.22 0.22 30.37
C VAL A 308 18.02 0.01 28.87
N TYR A 309 17.46 -1.14 28.47
CA TYR A 309 17.31 -1.49 27.03
C TYR A 309 15.86 -1.46 26.56
N ASN A 310 14.89 -1.14 27.43
CA ASN A 310 13.45 -1.12 27.16
C ASN A 310 12.97 -2.44 26.52
N GLN A 311 13.54 -3.55 26.96
CA GLN A 311 13.26 -4.87 26.43
C GLN A 311 12.54 -5.72 27.47
N SER A 312 11.29 -6.04 27.23
CA SER A 312 10.45 -6.83 28.13
C SER A 312 10.57 -8.31 27.82
N PHE A 313 10.57 -9.16 28.85
CA PHE A 313 10.71 -10.61 28.74
C PHE A 313 9.58 -11.25 27.91
N ASP A 314 8.34 -10.80 28.05
CA ASP A 314 7.15 -11.29 27.34
C ASP A 314 7.12 -11.00 25.83
N LYS A 315 7.97 -10.07 25.36
CA LYS A 315 8.05 -9.66 23.95
C LYS A 315 9.23 -10.24 23.20
N THR A 316 10.05 -10.99 23.89
CA THR A 316 11.22 -11.68 23.36
C THR A 316 10.89 -13.17 23.23
N GLY A 317 11.31 -13.83 22.16
CA GLY A 317 11.05 -15.26 21.90
C GLY A 317 9.89 -15.56 20.94
N LEU A 318 9.12 -14.56 20.51
CA LEU A 318 8.07 -14.70 19.50
C LEU A 318 8.42 -13.81 18.30
N LYS A 319 9.17 -14.31 17.31
CA LYS A 319 9.46 -13.67 15.99
C LYS A 319 9.77 -12.14 15.95
N GLU A 320 9.56 -11.40 17.02
CA GLU A 320 9.75 -9.95 17.12
C GLU A 320 10.92 -9.60 18.08
N GLU A 321 12.10 -10.15 17.86
CA GLU A 321 13.31 -9.66 18.57
C GLU A 321 13.63 -8.23 18.12
N THR A 322 12.94 -7.25 18.69
CA THR A 322 13.11 -5.82 18.36
C THR A 322 14.17 -5.11 19.21
N GLY A 323 14.83 -5.83 20.11
CA GLY A 323 15.79 -5.28 21.08
C GLY A 323 17.26 -5.68 20.83
N PRO A 324 18.19 -5.03 21.56
CA PRO A 324 19.62 -5.34 21.48
C PRO A 324 20.03 -6.60 22.24
N LEU A 325 19.12 -7.22 23.00
CA LEU A 325 19.34 -8.43 23.79
C LEU A 325 18.49 -9.57 23.23
N LYS A 326 19.06 -10.77 23.15
CA LYS A 326 18.33 -11.96 22.68
C LYS A 326 17.67 -12.68 23.85
N PHE A 327 16.50 -13.26 23.62
CA PHE A 327 15.74 -13.99 24.64
C PHE A 327 16.59 -15.04 25.35
N LYS A 328 17.31 -15.88 24.61
CA LYS A 328 18.20 -16.90 25.15
C LYS A 328 19.25 -16.34 26.11
N TYR A 329 19.82 -15.17 25.83
CA TYR A 329 20.82 -14.56 26.71
C TYR A 329 20.19 -13.97 27.96
N MET A 330 18.95 -13.48 27.88
CA MET A 330 18.19 -13.04 29.04
C MET A 330 17.90 -14.22 30.00
N VAL A 331 17.45 -15.35 29.46
CA VAL A 331 17.20 -16.58 30.22
C VAL A 331 18.49 -17.07 30.90
N GLN A 332 19.57 -17.24 30.12
CA GLN A 332 20.85 -17.73 30.65
C GLN A 332 21.45 -16.81 31.71
N ALA A 333 21.43 -15.51 31.46
CA ALA A 333 21.94 -14.54 32.43
C ALA A 333 21.16 -14.58 33.76
N THR A 334 19.82 -14.76 33.66
CA THR A 334 18.97 -14.90 34.87
C THR A 334 19.29 -16.18 35.63
N ILE A 335 19.53 -17.30 34.96
CA ILE A 335 19.95 -18.54 35.61
C ILE A 335 21.30 -18.34 36.30
N LEU A 336 22.28 -17.74 35.62
CA LEU A 336 23.61 -17.49 36.23
C LEU A 336 23.54 -16.51 37.39
N ASP A 337 22.69 -15.49 37.32
CA ASP A 337 22.46 -14.56 38.44
C ASP A 337 21.88 -15.26 39.67
N LEU A 338 20.91 -16.17 39.45
CA LEU A 338 20.34 -16.97 40.54
C LEU A 338 21.33 -17.97 41.12
N ILE A 339 22.26 -18.52 40.33
CA ILE A 339 23.36 -19.35 40.80
C ILE A 339 24.35 -18.51 41.63
N ASP A 340 24.74 -17.33 41.13
CA ASP A 340 25.67 -16.43 41.83
C ASP A 340 25.15 -16.02 43.20
N ARG A 341 23.85 -15.74 43.32
CA ARG A 341 23.18 -15.38 44.58
C ARG A 341 22.81 -16.60 45.47
N GLY A 342 23.06 -17.83 44.99
CA GLY A 342 22.85 -19.08 45.74
C GLY A 342 21.37 -19.49 45.85
N HIS A 343 20.50 -19.10 44.95
CA HIS A 343 19.11 -19.57 44.82
C HIS A 343 19.01 -20.80 43.91
N LEU A 344 20.03 -21.04 43.09
CA LEU A 344 20.20 -22.23 42.28
C LEU A 344 21.59 -22.81 42.50
N THR A 345 21.72 -24.14 42.42
CA THR A 345 23.00 -24.82 42.28
C THR A 345 23.05 -25.55 40.96
N TYR A 346 24.27 -25.70 40.46
CA TYR A 346 24.61 -26.45 39.29
C TYR A 346 25.60 -27.54 39.63
N ARG A 347 25.38 -28.76 39.13
CA ARG A 347 26.33 -29.86 39.21
C ARG A 347 26.31 -30.69 37.95
N GLN A 348 27.46 -31.23 37.58
CA GLN A 348 27.56 -32.19 36.48
C GLN A 348 27.47 -33.62 37.05
N GLU A 349 26.60 -34.45 36.47
CA GLU A 349 26.43 -35.86 36.85
C GLU A 349 26.47 -36.72 35.60
N GLY A 350 27.63 -37.33 35.34
CA GLY A 350 27.89 -38.03 34.08
C GLY A 350 27.79 -37.10 32.86
N ASP A 351 26.95 -37.46 31.88
CA ASP A 351 26.69 -36.65 30.70
C ASP A 351 25.54 -35.62 30.85
N SER A 352 24.94 -35.55 32.04
CA SER A 352 23.82 -34.66 32.35
C SER A 352 24.23 -33.53 33.27
N ASN A 353 23.65 -32.37 33.08
CA ASN A 353 23.80 -31.22 33.99
C ASN A 353 22.51 -31.08 34.80
N ILE A 354 22.67 -30.97 36.11
CA ILE A 354 21.56 -30.90 37.06
C ILE A 354 21.48 -29.49 37.62
N LEU A 355 20.29 -28.89 37.56
CA LEU A 355 19.94 -27.66 38.23
C LEU A 355 19.04 -27.97 39.42
N THR A 356 19.40 -27.47 40.60
CA THR A 356 18.61 -27.65 41.81
C THR A 356 18.20 -26.28 42.37
N ARG A 357 16.92 -26.13 42.69
CA ARG A 357 16.37 -24.94 43.34
C ARG A 357 16.67 -25.01 44.83
N ILE A 358 17.21 -23.94 45.39
CA ILE A 358 17.48 -23.80 46.82
C ILE A 358 16.38 -22.93 47.42
N GLU A 359 15.74 -23.45 48.49
CA GLU A 359 14.79 -22.69 49.29
C GLU A 359 15.56 -21.68 50.16
N LYS A 360 15.66 -20.46 49.66
CA LYS A 360 16.31 -19.34 50.32
C LYS A 360 15.44 -18.10 50.16
N GLU A 361 15.29 -17.34 51.23
CA GLU A 361 14.59 -16.05 51.19
C GLU A 361 15.32 -15.04 50.32
N GLY A 362 14.59 -14.05 49.78
CA GLY A 362 15.16 -12.95 49.01
C GLY A 362 14.92 -13.03 47.50
N LEU A 363 14.07 -13.95 47.01
CA LEU A 363 13.61 -13.96 45.64
C LEU A 363 12.54 -12.88 45.39
N SER A 364 12.69 -12.12 44.34
CA SER A 364 11.64 -11.20 43.88
C SER A 364 10.51 -11.95 43.18
N SER A 365 9.36 -11.28 42.99
CA SER A 365 8.17 -11.92 42.39
C SER A 365 8.40 -12.39 40.96
N PHE A 366 9.24 -11.70 40.17
CA PHE A 366 9.56 -12.14 38.83
C PHE A 366 10.48 -13.35 38.79
N GLU A 367 11.38 -13.48 39.76
CA GLU A 367 12.29 -14.61 39.89
C GLU A 367 11.54 -15.88 40.27
N VAL A 368 10.57 -15.77 41.18
CA VAL A 368 9.65 -16.89 41.50
C VAL A 368 8.91 -17.34 40.25
N SER A 369 8.31 -16.39 39.50
CA SER A 369 7.59 -16.71 38.24
C SER A 369 8.53 -17.31 37.19
N PHE A 370 9.76 -16.83 37.09
CA PHE A 370 10.77 -17.37 36.18
C PHE A 370 11.18 -18.80 36.58
N LEU A 371 11.42 -19.05 37.85
CA LEU A 371 11.73 -20.39 38.35
C LEU A 371 10.57 -21.37 38.15
N ASP A 372 9.33 -20.93 38.31
CA ASP A 372 8.15 -21.75 38.03
C ASP A 372 8.03 -22.11 36.54
N MET A 373 8.39 -21.18 35.63
CA MET A 373 8.49 -21.48 34.20
C MET A 373 9.61 -22.50 33.92
N LEU A 374 10.76 -22.35 34.56
CA LEU A 374 11.97 -23.15 34.32
C LEU A 374 11.82 -24.58 34.83
N PHE A 375 11.30 -24.74 36.06
CA PHE A 375 11.27 -26.00 36.80
C PHE A 375 9.96 -26.78 36.73
N ASP A 376 8.88 -26.14 36.28
CA ASP A 376 7.54 -26.76 36.26
C ASP A 376 7.10 -27.37 37.59
N GLY A 377 7.37 -26.65 38.70
CA GLY A 377 7.02 -27.05 40.05
C GLY A 377 7.96 -28.10 40.70
N ARG A 378 8.99 -28.55 39.97
CA ARG A 378 9.99 -29.49 40.50
C ARG A 378 11.08 -28.75 41.28
N MET A 379 11.79 -29.44 42.15
CA MET A 379 12.94 -28.88 42.89
C MET A 379 14.27 -29.11 42.18
N GLU A 380 14.34 -30.17 41.39
CA GLU A 380 15.52 -30.55 40.62
C GLU A 380 15.14 -30.96 39.20
N ILE A 381 15.92 -30.51 38.21
CA ILE A 381 15.74 -30.82 36.81
C ILE A 381 17.08 -31.04 36.10
N ARG A 382 17.06 -31.86 35.08
CA ARG A 382 18.16 -31.89 34.10
C ARG A 382 18.08 -30.69 33.17
N ASP A 383 19.19 -30.26 32.64
CA ASP A 383 19.25 -29.17 31.67
C ASP A 383 18.36 -29.42 30.44
N THR A 384 18.19 -30.69 30.04
CA THR A 384 17.29 -31.11 28.95
C THR A 384 15.79 -30.99 29.30
N GLU A 385 15.46 -30.86 30.58
CA GLU A 385 14.08 -30.77 31.10
C GLU A 385 13.64 -29.32 31.41
N MET A 386 14.54 -28.34 31.20
CA MET A 386 14.21 -26.92 31.32
C MET A 386 13.02 -26.56 30.44
N PHE A 387 12.05 -25.88 31.03
CA PHE A 387 10.84 -25.42 30.32
C PHE A 387 9.98 -26.56 29.73
N SER A 388 10.04 -27.78 30.34
CA SER A 388 9.34 -28.98 29.83
C SER A 388 7.84 -28.77 29.61
N ARG A 389 7.19 -27.89 30.39
CA ARG A 389 5.79 -27.47 30.24
C ARG A 389 5.43 -26.95 28.84
N TYR A 390 6.39 -26.38 28.12
CA TYR A 390 6.17 -25.78 26.79
C TYR A 390 6.69 -26.66 25.67
N TYR A 391 7.15 -27.86 25.97
CA TYR A 391 7.65 -28.78 24.96
C TYR A 391 6.50 -29.31 24.08
N LEU A 392 6.68 -29.20 22.79
CA LEU A 392 5.80 -29.79 21.78
C LEU A 392 6.65 -30.56 20.76
N ASP A 393 6.37 -31.84 20.59
CA ASP A 393 6.96 -32.63 19.51
C ASP A 393 6.34 -32.21 18.17
N LYS A 394 7.06 -31.32 17.49
CA LYS A 394 6.63 -30.78 16.20
C LYS A 394 6.44 -31.86 15.16
N ASP A 395 7.36 -32.81 15.08
CA ASP A 395 7.34 -33.85 14.05
C ASP A 395 6.16 -34.82 14.27
N ALA A 396 5.88 -35.15 15.53
CA ALA A 396 4.72 -35.92 15.89
C ALA A 396 3.40 -35.17 15.56
N LEU A 397 3.33 -33.88 15.87
CA LEU A 397 2.15 -33.04 15.56
C LEU A 397 1.93 -32.87 14.05
N GLU A 398 3.01 -32.68 13.28
CA GLU A 398 2.91 -32.62 11.82
C GLU A 398 2.44 -33.94 11.20
N LYS A 399 2.93 -35.09 11.71
CA LYS A 399 2.46 -36.42 11.28
C LYS A 399 0.98 -36.60 11.62
N GLN A 400 0.56 -36.25 12.84
CA GLN A 400 -0.83 -36.31 13.25
C GLN A 400 -1.71 -35.39 12.39
N PHE A 401 -1.26 -34.16 12.12
CA PHE A 401 -1.99 -33.21 11.28
C PHE A 401 -2.17 -33.70 9.82
N LYS A 402 -1.12 -34.30 9.24
CA LYS A 402 -1.17 -34.88 7.89
C LYS A 402 -2.08 -36.12 7.84
N SER A 403 -2.16 -36.91 8.92
CA SER A 403 -3.01 -38.09 9.01
C SER A 403 -4.47 -37.78 9.38
N ALA A 404 -4.77 -36.58 9.88
CA ALA A 404 -6.08 -36.13 10.29
C ALA A 404 -7.05 -36.08 9.11
N ARG A 405 -8.16 -36.81 9.20
CA ARG A 405 -9.16 -36.95 8.13
C ARG A 405 -10.25 -35.87 8.19
N THR A 406 -10.51 -35.33 9.38
CA THR A 406 -11.59 -34.37 9.60
C THR A 406 -11.04 -32.97 9.96
N SER A 407 -11.82 -31.92 9.67
CA SER A 407 -11.51 -30.55 10.10
C SER A 407 -11.46 -30.42 11.64
N TYR A 408 -12.27 -31.20 12.34
CA TYR A 408 -12.30 -31.25 13.80
C TYR A 408 -10.99 -31.79 14.38
N GLU A 409 -10.46 -32.90 13.86
CA GLU A 409 -9.15 -33.45 14.27
C GLU A 409 -8.01 -32.46 14.03
N ARG A 410 -8.00 -31.80 12.87
CA ARG A 410 -7.01 -30.76 12.56
C ARG A 410 -7.07 -29.57 13.53
N GLU A 411 -8.28 -29.11 13.87
CA GLU A 411 -8.43 -28.02 14.84
C GLU A 411 -8.08 -28.45 16.27
N ALA A 412 -8.33 -29.69 16.64
CA ALA A 412 -7.89 -30.25 17.92
C ALA A 412 -6.34 -30.22 18.05
N ILE A 413 -5.62 -30.60 16.98
CA ILE A 413 -4.15 -30.54 16.94
C ILE A 413 -3.66 -29.07 17.00
N ARG A 414 -4.27 -28.17 16.22
CA ARG A 414 -3.97 -26.73 16.28
C ARG A 414 -4.22 -26.13 17.66
N SER A 415 -5.25 -26.60 18.36
CA SER A 415 -5.60 -26.11 19.69
C SER A 415 -4.54 -26.46 20.75
N GLN A 416 -3.80 -27.55 20.58
CA GLN A 416 -2.67 -27.91 21.45
C GLN A 416 -1.55 -26.86 21.32
N GLY A 417 -1.15 -26.52 20.08
CA GLY A 417 -0.16 -25.48 19.84
C GLY A 417 -0.60 -24.10 20.37
N LYS A 418 -1.87 -23.72 20.12
CA LYS A 418 -2.43 -22.45 20.64
C LYS A 418 -2.41 -22.40 22.17
N ARG A 419 -2.68 -23.54 22.83
CA ARG A 419 -2.67 -23.64 24.30
C ARG A 419 -1.27 -23.40 24.88
N VAL A 420 -0.25 -24.08 24.33
CA VAL A 420 1.14 -23.92 24.78
C VAL A 420 1.64 -22.50 24.51
N LYS A 421 1.33 -21.94 23.35
CA LYS A 421 1.67 -20.54 23.04
C LYS A 421 1.00 -19.56 24.01
N TYR A 422 -0.28 -19.76 24.30
CA TYR A 422 -1.00 -18.94 25.27
C TYR A 422 -0.39 -19.04 26.66
N GLN A 423 -0.09 -20.27 27.13
CA GLN A 423 0.53 -20.51 28.43
C GLN A 423 1.90 -19.85 28.53
N PHE A 424 2.79 -20.06 27.52
CA PHE A 424 4.10 -19.39 27.49
C PHE A 424 3.98 -17.86 27.51
N THR A 425 3.05 -17.31 26.73
CA THR A 425 2.83 -15.85 26.68
C THR A 425 2.31 -15.31 28.01
N ASN A 426 1.40 -16.04 28.66
CA ASN A 426 0.85 -15.66 29.97
C ASN A 426 1.90 -15.72 31.08
N ASP A 427 2.66 -16.80 31.11
CA ASP A 427 3.70 -16.99 32.14
C ASP A 427 4.83 -15.97 31.93
N GLY A 428 5.25 -15.73 30.68
CA GLY A 428 6.20 -14.67 30.36
C GLY A 428 5.70 -13.27 30.71
N TYR A 429 4.39 -13.03 30.59
CA TYR A 429 3.77 -11.78 31.05
C TYR A 429 3.82 -11.62 32.55
N GLN A 430 3.65 -12.71 33.34
CA GLN A 430 3.79 -12.65 34.81
C GLN A 430 5.23 -12.28 35.20
N VAL A 431 6.24 -12.89 34.56
CA VAL A 431 7.65 -12.51 34.75
C VAL A 431 7.83 -11.01 34.43
N ALA A 432 7.37 -10.55 33.26
CA ALA A 432 7.52 -9.14 32.85
C ALA A 432 6.84 -8.17 33.83
N LYS A 433 5.65 -8.52 34.34
CA LYS A 433 4.92 -7.74 35.34
C LYS A 433 5.64 -7.69 36.67
N GLY A 434 6.26 -8.81 37.06
CA GLY A 434 7.09 -8.88 38.27
C GLY A 434 8.34 -7.99 38.12
N VAL A 435 8.99 -7.97 36.96
CA VAL A 435 10.11 -7.07 36.65
C VAL A 435 9.71 -5.60 36.81
N GLU A 436 8.53 -5.22 36.30
CA GLU A 436 8.02 -3.84 36.44
C GLU A 436 7.77 -3.44 37.90
N LYS A 437 7.34 -4.40 38.75
CA LYS A 437 7.21 -4.17 40.17
C LYS A 437 8.56 -3.99 40.86
N GLU A 438 9.56 -4.78 40.47
CA GLU A 438 10.92 -4.69 40.99
C GLU A 438 11.59 -3.36 40.60
N GLU A 439 11.45 -2.91 39.34
CA GLU A 439 11.90 -1.56 38.90
C GLU A 439 11.32 -0.47 39.81
N PHE A 440 10.03 -0.58 40.14
CA PHE A 440 9.37 0.39 41.02
C PHE A 440 9.86 0.29 42.46
N ALA A 441 10.02 -0.92 43.00
CA ALA A 441 10.50 -1.15 44.37
C ALA A 441 11.93 -0.62 44.58
N LEU A 442 12.80 -0.79 43.59
CA LEU A 442 14.17 -0.27 43.56
C LEU A 442 14.25 1.24 43.29
N GLY A 443 13.13 1.92 43.03
CA GLY A 443 13.09 3.34 42.74
C GLY A 443 13.85 3.72 41.46
N LEU A 444 13.99 2.81 40.51
CA LEU A 444 14.77 3.04 39.28
C LEU A 444 14.14 4.13 38.41
N PRO A 445 14.94 5.10 37.93
CA PRO A 445 14.43 6.13 37.06
C PRO A 445 14.08 5.55 35.67
N LYS A 446 13.03 6.10 35.04
CA LYS A 446 12.65 5.70 33.68
C LYS A 446 13.65 6.29 32.67
N ILE A 447 14.48 5.45 32.08
CA ILE A 447 15.48 5.85 31.08
C ILE A 447 14.82 6.29 29.77
N TYR A 448 13.66 5.75 29.46
CA TYR A 448 12.91 6.08 28.23
C TYR A 448 11.66 6.88 28.56
N ARG A 449 11.43 7.92 27.76
CA ARG A 449 10.23 8.75 27.86
C ARG A 449 9.27 8.50 26.70
N ASP A 450 8.02 8.81 26.90
CA ASP A 450 7.05 8.96 25.81
C ASP A 450 7.34 10.25 25.01
N PHE A 451 6.77 10.33 23.81
CA PHE A 451 6.81 11.56 23.03
C PHE A 451 6.19 12.73 23.80
N SER A 452 6.85 13.87 23.77
CA SER A 452 6.34 15.13 24.32
C SER A 452 5.03 15.54 23.60
N PRO A 453 4.22 16.44 24.18
CA PRO A 453 3.01 16.94 23.51
C PRO A 453 3.29 17.51 22.11
N LYS A 454 4.38 18.26 21.94
CA LYS A 454 4.81 18.82 20.64
C LYS A 454 5.12 17.71 19.63
N GLU A 455 5.90 16.70 20.01
CA GLU A 455 6.24 15.56 19.14
C GLU A 455 5.00 14.76 18.74
N LYS A 456 4.04 14.57 19.66
CA LYS A 456 2.73 13.94 19.37
C LYS A 456 1.94 14.75 18.36
N THR A 457 1.89 16.07 18.53
CA THR A 457 1.19 16.99 17.60
C THR A 457 1.81 16.94 16.20
N PHE A 458 3.14 17.09 16.07
CA PHE A 458 3.79 16.99 14.77
C PHE A 458 3.61 15.62 14.12
N ASN A 459 3.64 14.54 14.89
CA ASN A 459 3.35 13.21 14.36
C ASN A 459 1.91 13.10 13.81
N ILE A 460 0.92 13.64 14.52
CA ILE A 460 -0.48 13.62 14.08
C ILE A 460 -0.65 14.47 12.82
N LEU A 461 -0.09 15.69 12.81
CA LEU A 461 -0.15 16.59 11.65
C LEU A 461 0.52 15.99 10.42
N GLY A 462 1.68 15.36 10.60
CA GLY A 462 2.40 14.69 9.51
C GLY A 462 1.59 13.56 8.88
N VAL A 463 1.01 12.69 9.72
CA VAL A 463 0.14 11.59 9.24
C VAL A 463 -1.11 12.16 8.57
N ALA A 464 -1.77 13.17 9.17
CA ALA A 464 -2.96 13.78 8.61
C ALA A 464 -2.70 14.42 7.24
N ALA A 465 -1.57 15.11 7.05
CA ALA A 465 -1.18 15.70 5.77
C ALA A 465 -0.99 14.63 4.68
N LEU A 466 -0.30 13.52 4.98
CA LEU A 466 -0.12 12.43 4.03
C LEU A 466 -1.45 11.72 3.69
N VAL A 467 -2.32 11.50 4.68
CA VAL A 467 -3.64 10.91 4.45
C VAL A 467 -4.50 11.83 3.58
N LEU A 468 -4.47 13.15 3.82
CA LEU A 468 -5.19 14.12 3.01
C LEU A 468 -4.70 14.14 1.56
N SER A 469 -3.37 14.07 1.35
CA SER A 469 -2.81 13.99 -0.01
C SER A 469 -3.27 12.72 -0.76
N MET A 470 -3.35 11.57 -0.08
CA MET A 470 -3.89 10.34 -0.68
C MET A 470 -5.38 10.47 -1.02
N LEU A 471 -6.18 11.05 -0.11
CA LEU A 471 -7.61 11.29 -0.36
C LEU A 471 -7.83 12.21 -1.56
N LEU A 472 -7.03 13.28 -1.71
CA LEU A 472 -7.10 14.17 -2.87
C LEU A 472 -6.77 13.41 -4.17
N CYS A 473 -5.76 12.54 -4.18
CA CYS A 473 -5.47 11.69 -5.35
C CYS A 473 -6.65 10.79 -5.71
N ILE A 474 -7.25 10.11 -4.73
CA ILE A 474 -8.38 9.20 -4.95
C ILE A 474 -9.60 9.96 -5.48
N LEU A 475 -9.97 11.07 -4.82
CA LEU A 475 -11.12 11.88 -5.25
C LEU A 475 -10.92 12.45 -6.65
N SER A 476 -9.71 12.92 -6.96
CA SER A 476 -9.38 13.41 -8.30
C SER A 476 -9.51 12.33 -9.36
N THR A 477 -9.02 11.12 -9.06
CA THR A 477 -9.14 9.97 -9.95
C THR A 477 -10.61 9.64 -10.23
N LEU A 478 -11.41 9.48 -9.16
CA LEU A 478 -12.83 9.14 -9.28
C LEU A 478 -13.58 10.21 -10.08
N PHE A 479 -13.31 11.50 -9.79
CA PHE A 479 -13.95 12.60 -10.51
C PHE A 479 -13.57 12.63 -12.00
N LEU A 480 -12.26 12.45 -12.33
CA LEU A 480 -11.79 12.47 -13.71
C LEU A 480 -12.38 11.30 -14.53
N PHE A 481 -12.50 10.12 -13.94
CA PHE A 481 -13.13 8.98 -14.61
C PHE A 481 -14.65 9.15 -14.75
N ALA A 482 -15.34 9.53 -13.66
CA ALA A 482 -16.80 9.62 -13.65
C ALA A 482 -17.34 10.78 -14.49
N ALA A 483 -16.68 11.96 -14.43
CA ALA A 483 -17.17 13.15 -15.12
C ALA A 483 -16.64 13.31 -16.55
N PHE A 484 -15.46 12.78 -16.86
CA PHE A 484 -14.79 13.07 -18.13
C PHE A 484 -14.28 11.81 -18.86
N GLY A 485 -14.37 10.62 -18.29
CA GLY A 485 -13.79 9.40 -18.89
C GLY A 485 -12.27 9.51 -19.14
N SER A 486 -11.59 10.44 -18.44
CA SER A 486 -10.24 10.85 -18.78
C SER A 486 -9.16 9.94 -18.19
N GLY A 487 -8.24 9.45 -19.04
CA GLY A 487 -7.06 8.71 -18.63
C GLY A 487 -6.09 9.49 -17.70
N LEU A 488 -6.28 10.81 -17.55
CA LEU A 488 -5.51 11.63 -16.59
C LEU A 488 -5.62 11.09 -15.15
N GLY A 489 -6.75 10.45 -14.81
CA GLY A 489 -6.95 9.81 -13.49
C GLY A 489 -5.87 8.78 -13.15
N PHE A 490 -5.30 8.06 -14.12
CA PHE A 490 -4.21 7.10 -13.88
C PHE A 490 -2.95 7.74 -13.30
N TYR A 491 -2.62 8.97 -13.67
CA TYR A 491 -1.44 9.66 -13.10
C TYR A 491 -1.64 9.95 -11.62
N TYR A 492 -2.87 10.26 -11.18
CA TYR A 492 -3.18 10.43 -9.76
C TYR A 492 -3.12 9.12 -8.98
N ILE A 493 -3.57 7.99 -9.59
CA ILE A 493 -3.40 6.64 -9.00
C ILE A 493 -1.92 6.30 -8.85
N LEU A 494 -1.09 6.53 -9.86
CA LEU A 494 0.35 6.30 -9.80
C LEU A 494 1.00 7.13 -8.68
N GLY A 495 0.52 8.36 -8.46
CA GLY A 495 0.96 9.23 -7.36
C GLY A 495 0.66 8.66 -5.96
N LEU A 496 -0.34 7.78 -5.80
CA LEU A 496 -0.65 7.14 -4.52
C LEU A 496 0.46 6.22 -4.02
N LEU A 497 1.16 5.50 -4.90
CA LEU A 497 2.19 4.52 -4.53
C LEU A 497 3.34 5.14 -3.71
N PRO A 498 4.00 6.22 -4.17
CA PRO A 498 5.07 6.84 -3.39
C PRO A 498 4.55 7.47 -2.09
N ILE A 499 3.34 8.05 -2.06
CA ILE A 499 2.75 8.64 -0.85
C ILE A 499 2.44 7.54 0.18
N ALA A 500 1.87 6.42 -0.24
CA ALA A 500 1.63 5.26 0.61
C ALA A 500 2.95 4.67 1.15
N GLY A 501 3.96 4.53 0.30
CA GLY A 501 5.30 4.10 0.70
C GLY A 501 5.93 5.01 1.76
N LEU A 502 5.85 6.33 1.57
CA LEU A 502 6.27 7.33 2.56
C LEU A 502 5.50 7.17 3.87
N THR A 503 4.19 6.99 3.83
CA THR A 503 3.35 6.85 5.02
C THR A 503 3.75 5.60 5.84
N ILE A 504 4.00 4.47 5.17
CA ILE A 504 4.46 3.22 5.80
C ILE A 504 5.85 3.41 6.41
N LEU A 505 6.78 4.03 5.66
CA LEU A 505 8.12 4.34 6.14
C LEU A 505 8.07 5.24 7.38
N PHE A 506 7.27 6.28 7.36
CA PHE A 506 7.00 7.17 8.48
C PHE A 506 6.51 6.42 9.72
N TRP A 507 5.47 5.62 9.54
CA TRP A 507 4.92 4.84 10.64
C TRP A 507 5.97 3.90 11.27
N TYR A 508 6.74 3.20 10.43
CA TYR A 508 7.80 2.29 10.88
C TYR A 508 8.88 3.04 11.67
N LEU A 509 9.39 4.14 11.13
CA LEU A 509 10.47 4.90 11.76
C LEU A 509 10.02 5.59 13.05
N VAL A 510 8.81 6.15 13.10
CA VAL A 510 8.23 6.74 14.31
C VAL A 510 7.98 5.67 15.38
N LYS A 511 7.45 4.49 15.00
CA LYS A 511 7.30 3.36 15.92
C LYS A 511 8.64 2.96 16.54
N ARG A 512 9.69 2.87 15.71
CA ARG A 512 11.04 2.54 16.16
C ARG A 512 11.64 3.62 17.08
N ARG A 513 11.44 4.90 16.75
CA ARG A 513 11.93 6.03 17.56
C ARG A 513 11.21 6.13 18.91
N ARG A 514 9.92 5.91 18.93
CA ARG A 514 9.13 5.94 20.16
C ARG A 514 9.62 4.95 21.21
N GLN A 515 10.12 3.80 20.79
CA GLN A 515 10.68 2.78 21.69
C GLN A 515 12.08 3.12 22.21
N ARG A 516 12.76 4.11 21.63
CA ARG A 516 14.17 4.46 21.89
C ARG A 516 14.37 5.92 22.30
N CYS A 517 13.31 6.62 22.65
CA CYS A 517 13.39 8.01 23.05
C CYS A 517 13.90 8.10 24.49
N LEU A 518 15.18 8.46 24.66
CA LEU A 518 15.80 8.62 25.98
C LEU A 518 15.27 9.87 26.68
N ASP A 519 15.10 9.78 28.01
CA ASP A 519 14.91 10.96 28.84
C ASP A 519 16.20 11.74 28.95
N ALA A 520 16.15 13.06 28.81
CA ALA A 520 17.33 13.90 28.84
C ALA A 520 18.11 13.82 30.18
N THR A 521 17.39 13.58 31.28
CA THR A 521 17.99 13.45 32.62
C THR A 521 18.69 12.10 32.82
N GLN A 522 18.37 11.09 32.01
CA GLN A 522 18.89 9.73 32.15
C GLN A 522 19.92 9.34 31.06
N ILE A 523 20.33 10.28 30.23
CA ILE A 523 21.36 10.04 29.20
C ILE A 523 22.66 9.55 29.83
N SER A 524 23.05 10.12 31.00
CA SER A 524 24.27 9.71 31.73
C SER A 524 24.21 8.26 32.18
N THR A 525 23.10 7.81 32.77
CA THR A 525 22.90 6.44 33.20
C THR A 525 22.97 5.46 32.04
N TYR A 526 22.28 5.79 30.92
CA TYR A 526 22.35 4.97 29.71
C TYR A 526 23.77 4.90 29.14
N TYR A 527 24.52 6.02 29.17
CA TYR A 527 25.91 6.08 28.73
C TYR A 527 26.85 5.23 29.58
N GLN A 528 26.70 5.24 30.91
CA GLN A 528 27.47 4.39 31.81
C GLN A 528 27.28 2.91 31.51
N TRP A 529 26.04 2.44 31.35
CA TRP A 529 25.75 1.06 30.94
C TRP A 529 26.30 0.71 29.56
N HIS A 530 26.27 1.66 28.63
CA HIS A 530 26.86 1.46 27.31
C HIS A 530 28.38 1.30 27.38
N SER A 531 29.05 2.12 28.21
CA SER A 531 30.50 2.06 28.46
C SER A 531 30.90 0.75 29.14
N PHE A 532 30.11 0.28 30.12
CA PHE A 532 30.29 -1.02 30.74
C PHE A 532 30.13 -2.18 29.74
N LYS A 533 29.12 -2.15 28.89
CA LYS A 533 28.96 -3.12 27.79
C LYS A 533 30.15 -3.12 26.82
N ASN A 534 30.73 -1.96 26.52
CA ASN A 534 31.92 -1.84 25.68
C ASN A 534 33.15 -2.45 26.35
N MET A 535 33.30 -2.25 27.66
CA MET A 535 34.34 -2.90 28.44
C MET A 535 34.25 -4.43 28.33
N ILE A 536 33.05 -5.00 28.60
CA ILE A 536 32.83 -6.46 28.48
C ILE A 536 33.20 -6.99 27.10
N LYS A 537 32.83 -6.27 26.04
CA LYS A 537 33.19 -6.65 24.66
C LYS A 537 34.69 -6.64 24.40
N SER A 538 35.43 -5.81 25.11
CA SER A 538 36.88 -5.67 24.92
C SER A 538 37.70 -6.58 25.83
N ILE A 539 37.12 -7.29 26.79
CA ILE A 539 37.82 -8.26 27.68
C ILE A 539 38.76 -9.21 26.92
N PRO A 540 38.37 -9.79 25.74
CA PRO A 540 39.30 -10.67 25.00
C PRO A 540 40.60 -10.01 24.52
N SER A 541 40.68 -8.69 24.51
CA SER A 541 41.83 -7.91 24.11
C SER A 541 42.62 -7.33 25.29
N PHE A 542 42.23 -7.62 26.55
CA PHE A 542 42.91 -7.13 27.73
C PHE A 542 44.23 -7.86 27.93
N LYS A 543 45.21 -7.13 28.50
CA LYS A 543 46.46 -7.67 28.96
C LYS A 543 46.24 -8.33 30.34
N GLU A 544 47.13 -9.22 30.74
CA GLU A 544 47.07 -9.95 32.03
C GLU A 544 46.94 -9.01 33.22
N SER A 545 47.72 -7.92 33.23
CA SER A 545 47.65 -6.90 34.28
C SER A 545 46.31 -6.15 34.35
N GLU A 546 45.58 -6.05 33.27
CA GLU A 546 44.23 -5.48 33.27
C GLU A 546 43.20 -6.47 33.79
N LEU A 547 43.40 -7.78 33.57
CA LEU A 547 42.54 -8.84 34.04
C LEU A 547 42.67 -9.06 35.55
N GLU A 548 43.90 -8.94 36.10
CA GLU A 548 44.16 -9.03 37.53
C GLU A 548 43.47 -7.95 38.35
N SER A 549 43.19 -6.78 37.74
CA SER A 549 42.49 -5.68 38.38
C SER A 549 40.97 -5.87 38.49
N VAL A 550 40.41 -6.87 37.81
CA VAL A 550 38.98 -7.16 37.79
C VAL A 550 38.59 -8.08 38.98
N ILE A 551 37.90 -7.54 39.96
CA ILE A 551 37.58 -8.25 41.21
C ILE A 551 36.24 -9.01 41.10
N LEU A 552 35.26 -8.52 40.33
CA LEU A 552 33.88 -9.03 40.31
C LEU A 552 33.59 -9.94 39.12
N TRP A 553 34.41 -10.95 38.86
CA TRP A 553 34.27 -11.83 37.70
C TRP A 553 32.92 -12.55 37.66
N ASN A 554 32.32 -12.93 38.79
CA ASN A 554 31.00 -13.55 38.84
C ASN A 554 29.94 -12.63 38.14
N ARG A 555 29.88 -11.38 38.59
CA ARG A 555 28.90 -10.41 38.03
C ARG A 555 29.21 -10.07 36.57
N ILE A 556 30.49 -9.96 36.20
CA ILE A 556 30.92 -9.75 34.81
C ILE A 556 30.45 -10.91 33.94
N LEU A 557 30.56 -12.16 34.35
CA LEU A 557 30.09 -13.32 33.61
C LEU A 557 28.55 -13.26 33.38
N VAL A 558 27.79 -12.91 34.42
CA VAL A 558 26.34 -12.73 34.35
C VAL A 558 25.99 -11.67 33.28
N TYR A 559 26.59 -10.49 33.33
CA TYR A 559 26.30 -9.44 32.36
C TYR A 559 26.89 -9.73 30.98
N ALA A 560 28.05 -10.41 30.88
CA ALA A 560 28.60 -10.88 29.63
C ALA A 560 27.64 -11.85 28.90
N THR A 561 27.01 -12.70 29.70
CA THR A 561 25.97 -13.63 29.18
C THR A 561 24.78 -12.85 28.64
N LEU A 562 24.27 -11.87 29.36
CA LEU A 562 23.18 -11.00 28.90
C LEU A 562 23.52 -10.28 27.58
N TYR A 563 24.77 -9.87 27.42
CA TYR A 563 25.26 -9.20 26.20
C TYR A 563 25.74 -10.16 25.10
N GLY A 564 25.59 -11.48 25.28
CA GLY A 564 26.00 -12.49 24.31
C GLY A 564 27.52 -12.61 24.14
N GLN A 565 28.28 -12.29 25.19
CA GLN A 565 29.76 -12.38 25.21
C GLN A 565 30.26 -13.48 26.15
N ALA A 566 29.37 -14.31 26.73
CA ALA A 566 29.70 -15.34 27.70
C ALA A 566 30.87 -16.23 27.28
N LYS A 567 30.82 -16.78 26.05
CA LYS A 567 31.87 -17.66 25.52
C LYS A 567 33.23 -16.98 25.52
N LYS A 568 33.29 -15.74 25.03
CA LYS A 568 34.55 -14.98 24.91
C LYS A 568 35.15 -14.68 26.29
N VAL A 569 34.31 -14.36 27.26
CA VAL A 569 34.75 -14.12 28.65
C VAL A 569 35.18 -15.43 29.29
N SER A 570 34.43 -16.52 29.16
CA SER A 570 34.79 -17.85 29.64
C SER A 570 36.13 -18.34 29.03
N ASP A 571 36.37 -18.13 27.74
CA ASP A 571 37.62 -18.48 27.08
C ASP A 571 38.82 -17.69 27.68
N VAL A 572 38.61 -16.45 28.09
CA VAL A 572 39.65 -15.64 28.80
C VAL A 572 39.89 -16.18 30.22
N LEU A 573 38.83 -16.44 30.98
CA LEU A 573 38.95 -17.05 32.31
C LEU A 573 39.73 -18.36 32.26
N LYS A 574 39.39 -19.26 31.34
CA LYS A 574 40.10 -20.52 31.13
C LYS A 574 41.57 -20.34 30.72
N ARG A 575 41.85 -19.39 29.79
CA ARG A 575 43.22 -19.13 29.29
C ARG A 575 44.17 -18.65 30.39
N TYR A 576 43.68 -17.80 31.29
CA TYR A 576 44.47 -17.22 32.39
C TYR A 576 44.27 -17.92 33.73
N ASN A 577 43.58 -19.06 33.75
CA ASN A 577 43.27 -19.86 34.93
C ASN A 577 42.64 -19.03 36.06
N ILE A 578 41.69 -18.15 35.70
CA ILE A 578 40.98 -17.31 36.65
C ILE A 578 39.75 -18.06 37.13
N HIS A 579 39.72 -18.40 38.43
CA HIS A 579 38.62 -19.08 39.07
C HIS A 579 37.62 -18.10 39.67
N LEU A 580 36.33 -18.46 39.58
CA LEU A 580 35.24 -17.67 40.12
C LEU A 580 35.08 -17.97 41.64
N SER A 581 34.66 -16.96 42.41
CA SER A 581 34.45 -17.12 43.84
C SER A 581 33.27 -18.03 44.19
N ASN A 582 32.27 -18.15 43.29
CA ASN A 582 31.14 -19.08 43.46
C ASN A 582 31.49 -20.43 42.82
N PRO A 583 31.55 -21.54 43.60
CA PRO A 583 31.95 -22.86 43.10
C PRO A 583 31.06 -23.39 41.97
N SER A 584 29.72 -23.17 42.06
CA SER A 584 28.79 -23.62 41.04
C SER A 584 28.93 -22.82 39.72
N LEU A 585 29.26 -21.52 39.80
CA LEU A 585 29.59 -20.72 38.59
C LEU A 585 30.93 -21.11 37.98
N ASP A 586 31.91 -21.43 38.81
CA ASP A 586 33.22 -21.85 38.37
C ASP A 586 33.11 -23.19 37.64
N GLU A 587 32.46 -24.19 38.26
CA GLU A 587 32.17 -25.48 37.61
C GLU A 587 31.40 -25.30 36.28
N PHE A 588 30.34 -24.47 36.30
CA PHE A 588 29.60 -24.13 35.08
C PHE A 588 30.48 -23.53 33.99
N THR A 589 31.39 -22.63 34.32
CA THR A 589 32.28 -21.94 33.40
C THR A 589 33.30 -22.89 32.78
N TYR A 590 33.85 -23.82 33.54
CA TYR A 590 34.89 -24.77 33.09
C TYR A 590 34.32 -26.03 32.43
N SER A 591 33.01 -26.31 32.58
CA SER A 591 32.30 -27.43 31.94
C SER A 591 31.85 -27.11 30.53
N ALA A 592 31.15 -28.06 29.87
CA ALA A 592 30.43 -27.87 28.61
C ALA A 592 29.02 -27.26 28.79
N ALA A 593 28.59 -27.05 30.05
CA ALA A 593 27.23 -26.61 30.40
C ALA A 593 26.75 -25.34 29.74
N PRO A 594 27.57 -24.26 29.57
CA PRO A 594 27.12 -23.04 28.89
C PRO A 594 26.62 -23.29 27.48
N PHE A 595 27.25 -24.23 26.78
CA PHE A 595 26.89 -24.58 25.41
C PHE A 595 25.61 -25.41 25.33
N ILE A 596 25.48 -26.40 26.22
CA ILE A 596 24.30 -27.29 26.31
C ILE A 596 23.07 -26.47 26.70
N MET A 597 23.15 -25.65 27.74
CA MET A 597 22.06 -24.78 28.18
C MET A 597 21.63 -23.80 27.08
N MET A 598 22.57 -23.27 26.28
CA MET A 598 22.25 -22.40 25.16
C MET A 598 21.44 -23.14 24.08
N ASN A 599 21.77 -24.41 23.82
CA ASN A 599 21.01 -25.21 22.88
C ASN A 599 19.58 -25.46 23.35
N ASN A 600 19.40 -25.81 24.63
CA ASN A 600 18.09 -26.08 25.21
C ASN A 600 17.17 -24.85 25.19
N VAL A 601 17.70 -23.64 25.43
CA VAL A 601 16.93 -22.39 25.28
C VAL A 601 16.61 -22.08 23.81
N ASN A 602 17.50 -22.40 22.87
CA ASN A 602 17.20 -22.28 21.44
C ASN A 602 16.04 -23.22 21.02
N TYR A 603 15.98 -24.44 21.62
CA TYR A 603 14.86 -25.35 21.38
C TYR A 603 13.54 -24.77 21.90
N LEU A 604 13.53 -24.12 23.08
CA LEU A 604 12.34 -23.44 23.59
C LEU A 604 11.82 -22.38 22.60
N GLU A 605 12.68 -21.52 22.07
CA GLU A 605 12.30 -20.55 21.03
C GLU A 605 11.72 -21.24 19.80
N SER A 606 12.30 -22.35 19.38
CA SER A 606 11.83 -23.17 18.27
C SER A 606 10.45 -23.78 18.56
N TYR A 607 10.23 -24.33 19.73
CA TYR A 607 8.95 -24.95 20.11
C TYR A 607 7.82 -23.93 20.20
N VAL A 608 8.07 -22.79 20.83
CA VAL A 608 7.06 -21.73 20.94
C VAL A 608 6.74 -21.12 19.56
N SER A 609 7.73 -20.99 18.69
CA SER A 609 7.48 -20.56 17.30
C SER A 609 6.78 -21.63 16.45
N ALA A 610 7.08 -22.92 16.70
CA ALA A 610 6.44 -24.04 16.02
C ALA A 610 4.98 -24.27 16.47
N SER A 611 4.62 -23.82 17.68
CA SER A 611 3.23 -23.88 18.16
C SER A 611 2.27 -23.02 17.31
N ASP A 612 2.80 -22.13 16.46
CA ASP A 612 2.03 -21.40 15.45
C ASP A 612 1.80 -22.28 14.20
N LEU A 613 1.06 -23.38 14.39
CA LEU A 613 0.63 -24.30 13.33
C LEU A 613 -0.23 -23.63 12.23
N SER A 614 -0.52 -22.33 12.36
CA SER A 614 -1.14 -21.52 11.32
C SER A 614 -0.21 -21.26 10.13
N LEU A 615 1.10 -21.54 10.27
CA LEU A 615 2.11 -21.41 9.22
C LEU A 615 2.40 -22.71 8.45
N ILE A 616 1.74 -23.81 8.78
CA ILE A 616 1.75 -24.98 7.90
C ILE A 616 0.81 -24.64 6.75
N HIS A 617 1.37 -23.99 5.74
CA HIS A 617 0.71 -23.82 4.44
C HIS A 617 0.54 -25.22 3.80
N ILE A 618 -0.68 -25.66 3.70
CA ILE A 618 -1.12 -26.72 2.79
C ILE A 618 -1.89 -26.03 1.67
#